data_85938c82d93d828b4deac96385742ca0
#
_entry.id   85938c82d93d828b4deac96385742ca0
#
_cell.length_a   1.000
_cell.length_b   1.000
_cell.length_c   1.000
_cell.angle_alpha   90.00
_cell.angle_beta   90.00
_cell.angle_gamma   90.00
#
_symmetry.space_group_name_H-M   'P 1'
#
loop_
_entity.id
_entity.type
_entity.pdbx_description
1 polymer ?
#
loop_
_entity_poly.entity_id
_entity_poly.type
_entity_poly.pdbx_seq_one_letter_code
_entity_poly.pdbx_strand_id
1 'polypeptide(L)'
;MNSRAGRCDESRSVPIKRRTLLQGAAAWGVLLLSAGPPRLALANALYLGAAAPPATLVTLDGETISTPDLLGQVIILTFWATWCVPCRAELPLLSNYAAQHAAAGLRVLGFSLDSADKLREVSQVAQSLRFPVGLLANSSAPGYGRIWRLPVNFTIDRAGRLIDDGWKDKKPTWTTERLERIVSPLLAGSS
;
A
#
# COMPACT_ATOMS: atom_id res chain seq x y z
N MET A 1 23.46 49.56 59.58
CA MET A 1 22.64 50.74 59.89
C MET A 1 21.21 50.45 59.54
N ASN A 2 20.38 50.43 60.58
CA ASN A 2 18.94 50.59 60.63
C ASN A 2 18.03 49.70 59.82
N SER A 3 17.34 48.77 60.48
CA SER A 3 16.36 48.89 61.59
C SER A 3 14.95 49.20 61.12
N ARG A 4 14.07 48.34 61.49
CA ARG A 4 12.66 48.40 62.01
C ARG A 4 11.69 47.65 61.11
N ALA A 5 11.12 46.51 61.50
CA ALA A 5 10.23 46.23 62.66
C ALA A 5 8.86 46.94 62.57
N GLY A 6 7.83 46.17 62.62
CA GLY A 6 6.43 46.56 62.83
C GLY A 6 5.52 45.50 62.26
N ARG A 7 5.10 44.61 62.98
CA ARG A 7 4.19 44.27 64.11
C ARG A 7 2.71 44.42 63.71
N CYS A 8 2.05 43.23 63.71
CA CYS A 8 0.72 42.93 64.27
C CYS A 8 -0.48 43.76 63.84
N ASP A 9 -1.51 43.09 63.55
CA ASP A 9 -2.74 42.89 64.31
C ASP A 9 -3.90 42.65 63.34
N GLU A 10 -4.64 41.77 63.57
CA GLU A 10 -5.79 41.51 64.45
C GLU A 10 -6.98 40.95 63.66
N SER A 11 -7.39 39.85 64.13
CA SER A 11 -8.59 39.09 63.87
C SER A 11 -9.84 39.96 63.62
N ARG A 12 -10.54 39.65 62.54
CA ARG A 12 -11.99 39.81 62.49
C ARG A 12 -12.67 38.59 61.92
N SER A 13 -13.23 37.83 62.81
CA SER A 13 -14.24 36.83 62.59
C SER A 13 -15.53 37.52 62.06
N VAL A 14 -16.02 37.10 60.94
CA VAL A 14 -17.36 37.44 60.42
C VAL A 14 -18.11 36.15 60.10
N PRO A 15 -19.39 36.06 60.45
CA PRO A 15 -20.10 34.82 60.66
C PRO A 15 -20.56 34.11 59.39
N ILE A 16 -20.55 32.83 59.48
CA ILE A 16 -21.07 31.86 58.50
C ILE A 16 -22.60 32.04 58.41
N LYS A 17 -23.07 32.50 57.27
CA LYS A 17 -24.46 32.32 56.84
C LYS A 17 -24.57 31.03 56.05
N ARG A 18 -25.13 30.02 56.73
CA ARG A 18 -25.65 28.83 56.08
C ARG A 18 -26.74 29.26 55.09
N ARG A 19 -26.53 29.00 53.82
CA ARG A 19 -27.61 28.95 52.82
C ARG A 19 -27.53 27.60 52.11
N THR A 20 -28.54 26.87 52.44
CA THR A 20 -29.04 25.61 51.90
C THR A 20 -28.90 25.48 50.35
N LEU A 21 -28.28 24.38 49.98
CA LEU A 21 -28.63 23.41 48.93
C LEU A 21 -29.58 23.81 47.83
N LEU A 22 -29.08 23.68 46.63
CA LEU A 22 -29.86 23.05 45.54
C LEU A 22 -28.93 22.13 44.78
N GLN A 23 -29.31 20.85 44.84
CA GLN A 23 -28.71 19.74 44.11
C GLN A 23 -28.91 19.97 42.59
N GLY A 24 -27.86 20.25 41.87
CA GLY A 24 -27.81 20.13 40.43
C GLY A 24 -27.01 18.90 40.06
N ALA A 25 -27.71 17.80 39.79
CA ALA A 25 -27.08 16.63 39.20
C ALA A 25 -26.61 16.91 37.80
N ALA A 26 -25.35 17.27 37.62
CA ALA A 26 -24.71 17.32 36.30
C ALA A 26 -24.43 15.90 35.89
N ALA A 27 -25.29 15.38 35.00
CA ALA A 27 -25.05 14.12 34.30
C ALA A 27 -23.82 14.29 33.40
N TRP A 28 -22.70 13.77 33.85
CA TRP A 28 -21.52 13.59 33.02
C TRP A 28 -21.79 12.44 32.07
N GLY A 29 -22.21 12.77 30.84
CA GLY A 29 -22.29 11.82 29.76
C GLY A 29 -20.88 11.33 29.43
N VAL A 30 -20.57 10.12 29.89
CA VAL A 30 -19.38 9.38 29.46
C VAL A 30 -19.61 9.02 27.99
N LEU A 31 -18.99 9.81 27.10
CA LEU A 31 -18.85 9.43 25.70
C LEU A 31 -17.92 8.21 25.65
N LEU A 32 -18.49 7.01 25.66
CA LEU A 32 -17.78 5.79 25.34
C LEU A 32 -17.40 5.89 23.84
N LEU A 33 -16.21 6.44 23.55
CA LEU A 33 -15.56 6.18 22.29
C LEU A 33 -15.34 4.66 22.24
N SER A 34 -16.18 3.96 21.49
CA SER A 34 -15.95 2.58 21.12
C SER A 34 -14.72 2.56 20.17
N ALA A 35 -13.54 2.54 20.78
CA ALA A 35 -12.34 2.11 20.09
C ALA A 35 -12.57 0.64 19.74
N GLY A 36 -12.99 0.39 18.49
CA GLY A 36 -13.03 -0.97 17.96
C GLY A 36 -11.66 -1.62 18.18
N PRO A 37 -11.61 -2.94 18.38
CA PRO A 37 -10.35 -3.62 18.59
C PRO A 37 -9.39 -3.26 17.45
N PRO A 38 -8.09 -3.00 17.76
CA PRO A 38 -7.11 -2.80 16.70
C PRO A 38 -7.18 -4.03 15.80
N ARG A 39 -7.57 -3.81 14.55
CA ARG A 39 -7.45 -4.84 13.53
C ARG A 39 -5.95 -5.10 13.42
N LEU A 40 -5.48 -6.10 14.13
CA LEU A 40 -4.20 -6.72 13.87
C LEU A 40 -4.29 -7.14 12.40
N ALA A 41 -3.67 -6.38 11.52
CA ALA A 41 -3.44 -6.80 10.16
C ALA A 41 -2.61 -8.08 10.28
N LEU A 42 -3.30 -9.22 10.16
CA LEU A 42 -2.66 -10.52 10.04
C LEU A 42 -1.76 -10.42 8.81
N ALA A 43 -0.46 -10.33 9.08
CA ALA A 43 0.56 -10.19 8.07
C ALA A 43 0.42 -11.32 7.05
N ASN A 44 0.08 -10.95 5.80
CA ASN A 44 0.58 -11.59 4.59
C ASN A 44 0.14 -13.00 4.23
N ALA A 45 -1.06 -13.41 4.54
CA ALA A 45 -1.65 -14.51 3.78
C ALA A 45 -2.38 -13.91 2.57
N LEU A 46 -1.82 -14.07 1.38
CA LEU A 46 -2.48 -13.73 0.13
C LEU A 46 -3.61 -14.74 -0.10
N TYR A 47 -4.84 -14.24 -0.22
CA TYR A 47 -6.02 -15.06 -0.52
C TYR A 47 -6.59 -14.65 -1.87
N LEU A 48 -6.73 -15.61 -2.77
CA LEU A 48 -7.40 -15.38 -4.05
C LEU A 48 -8.86 -14.96 -3.80
N GLY A 49 -9.31 -13.94 -4.54
CA GLY A 49 -10.64 -13.33 -4.38
C GLY A 49 -10.78 -12.31 -3.25
N ALA A 50 -9.83 -12.23 -2.32
CA ALA A 50 -9.80 -11.19 -1.30
C ALA A 50 -9.20 -9.88 -1.84
N ALA A 51 -9.39 -8.78 -1.11
CA ALA A 51 -8.74 -7.52 -1.41
C ALA A 51 -7.22 -7.70 -1.50
N ALA A 52 -6.63 -7.29 -2.62
CA ALA A 52 -5.20 -7.34 -2.82
C ALA A 52 -4.51 -6.35 -1.87
N PRO A 53 -3.36 -6.71 -1.28
CA PRO A 53 -2.59 -5.76 -0.50
C PRO A 53 -2.19 -4.56 -1.37
N PRO A 54 -2.15 -3.34 -0.80
CA PRO A 54 -1.70 -2.17 -1.54
C PRO A 54 -0.22 -2.30 -1.92
N ALA A 55 0.09 -1.83 -3.13
CA ALA A 55 1.45 -1.67 -3.61
C ALA A 55 1.62 -0.28 -4.19
N THR A 56 2.79 0.31 -3.98
CA THR A 56 3.16 1.64 -4.49
C THR A 56 4.47 1.53 -5.23
N LEU A 57 4.46 1.87 -6.51
CA LEU A 57 5.65 1.96 -7.36
C LEU A 57 6.13 3.41 -7.39
N VAL A 58 7.39 3.63 -7.09
CA VAL A 58 8.09 4.87 -7.43
C VAL A 58 8.87 4.60 -8.71
N THR A 59 8.48 5.23 -9.79
CA THR A 59 9.04 5.01 -11.12
C THR A 59 10.47 5.55 -11.24
N LEU A 60 11.18 5.19 -12.30
CA LEU A 60 12.56 5.65 -12.53
C LEU A 60 12.66 7.17 -12.75
N ASP A 61 11.58 7.82 -13.18
CA ASP A 61 11.44 9.28 -13.36
C ASP A 61 10.82 9.99 -12.14
N GLY A 62 10.56 9.25 -11.05
CA GLY A 62 10.11 9.79 -9.76
C GLY A 62 8.60 9.92 -9.60
N GLU A 63 7.79 9.47 -10.56
CA GLU A 63 6.34 9.41 -10.41
C GLU A 63 5.96 8.32 -9.39
N THR A 64 4.88 8.55 -8.65
CA THR A 64 4.36 7.58 -7.69
C THR A 64 3.02 7.03 -8.18
N ILE A 65 2.91 5.70 -8.31
CA ILE A 65 1.71 5.01 -8.75
C ILE A 65 1.30 4.01 -7.67
N SER A 66 0.08 4.15 -7.15
CA SER A 66 -0.45 3.27 -6.10
C SER A 66 -1.60 2.41 -6.62
N THR A 67 -1.61 1.13 -6.27
CA THR A 67 -2.67 0.21 -6.74
C THR A 67 -4.09 0.60 -6.28
N PRO A 68 -4.33 1.18 -5.09
CA PRO A 68 -5.63 1.72 -4.73
C PRO A 68 -6.16 2.81 -5.67
N ASP A 69 -5.27 3.60 -6.29
CA ASP A 69 -5.66 4.68 -7.21
C ASP A 69 -6.03 4.15 -8.61
N LEU A 70 -5.79 2.87 -8.85
CA LEU A 70 -6.07 2.17 -10.11
C LEU A 70 -7.32 1.29 -10.04
N LEU A 71 -8.22 1.49 -9.07
CA LEU A 71 -9.50 0.79 -9.03
C LEU A 71 -10.27 0.99 -10.34
N GLY A 72 -10.96 -0.06 -10.79
CA GLY A 72 -11.60 -0.10 -12.11
C GLY A 72 -10.68 -0.60 -13.22
N GLN A 73 -9.40 -0.81 -12.96
CA GLN A 73 -8.42 -1.35 -13.90
C GLN A 73 -7.97 -2.75 -13.49
N VAL A 74 -7.55 -3.55 -14.47
CA VAL A 74 -6.85 -4.82 -14.22
C VAL A 74 -5.37 -4.52 -14.05
N ILE A 75 -4.76 -5.02 -12.98
CA ILE A 75 -3.37 -4.69 -12.64
C ILE A 75 -2.53 -5.95 -12.62
N ILE A 76 -1.38 -5.91 -13.26
CA ILE A 76 -0.31 -6.91 -13.12
C ILE A 76 0.84 -6.27 -12.36
N LEU A 77 1.23 -6.87 -11.24
CA LEU A 77 2.49 -6.56 -10.58
C LEU A 77 3.52 -7.59 -11.04
N THR A 78 4.61 -7.15 -11.64
CA THR A 78 5.72 -8.01 -12.07
C THR A 78 6.99 -7.65 -11.31
N PHE A 79 7.58 -8.64 -10.64
CA PHE A 79 8.84 -8.50 -9.93
C PHE A 79 9.94 -9.18 -10.73
N TRP A 80 10.98 -8.44 -11.05
CA TRP A 80 12.04 -8.85 -11.96
C TRP A 80 13.41 -8.31 -11.57
N ALA A 81 14.45 -8.68 -12.29
CA ALA A 81 15.78 -8.08 -12.17
C ALA A 81 16.56 -8.21 -13.48
N THR A 82 17.57 -7.37 -13.67
CA THR A 82 18.43 -7.38 -14.88
C THR A 82 19.20 -8.68 -15.04
N TRP A 83 19.59 -9.32 -13.95
CA TRP A 83 20.29 -10.61 -13.89
C TRP A 83 19.36 -11.83 -14.02
N CYS A 84 18.04 -11.64 -13.96
CA CYS A 84 17.05 -12.72 -14.05
C CYS A 84 16.76 -13.04 -15.52
N VAL A 85 17.39 -14.07 -16.05
CA VAL A 85 17.23 -14.50 -17.45
C VAL A 85 15.77 -14.81 -17.82
N PRO A 86 14.99 -15.61 -17.05
CA PRO A 86 13.60 -15.88 -17.40
C PRO A 86 12.73 -14.61 -17.32
N CYS A 87 13.02 -13.67 -16.40
CA CYS A 87 12.31 -12.38 -16.35
C CYS A 87 12.51 -11.61 -17.65
N ARG A 88 13.76 -11.48 -18.11
CA ARG A 88 14.08 -10.77 -19.34
C ARG A 88 13.45 -11.40 -20.58
N ALA A 89 13.19 -12.70 -20.56
CA ALA A 89 12.49 -13.37 -21.64
C ALA A 89 10.99 -13.05 -21.68
N GLU A 90 10.33 -12.85 -20.54
CA GLU A 90 8.89 -12.53 -20.49
C GLU A 90 8.57 -11.05 -20.66
N LEU A 91 9.49 -10.14 -20.29
CA LEU A 91 9.24 -8.70 -20.32
C LEU A 91 8.78 -8.16 -21.70
N PRO A 92 9.36 -8.56 -22.85
CA PRO A 92 8.87 -8.09 -24.17
C PRO A 92 7.45 -8.54 -24.48
N LEU A 93 7.08 -9.77 -24.13
CA LEU A 93 5.72 -10.28 -24.28
C LEU A 93 4.75 -9.47 -23.43
N LEU A 94 5.07 -9.30 -22.15
CA LEU A 94 4.24 -8.53 -21.22
C LEU A 94 4.12 -7.06 -21.64
N SER A 95 5.19 -6.47 -22.16
CA SER A 95 5.22 -5.10 -22.69
C SER A 95 4.27 -4.93 -23.89
N ASN A 96 4.32 -5.84 -24.84
CA ASN A 96 3.42 -5.83 -25.99
C ASN A 96 1.97 -6.02 -25.58
N TYR A 97 1.70 -6.96 -24.68
CA TYR A 97 0.36 -7.22 -24.15
C TYR A 97 -0.20 -6.02 -23.39
N ALA A 98 0.62 -5.36 -22.57
CA ALA A 98 0.26 -4.14 -21.86
C ALA A 98 -0.14 -3.02 -22.81
N ALA A 99 0.63 -2.80 -23.89
CA ALA A 99 0.34 -1.79 -24.89
C ALA A 99 -0.96 -2.06 -25.66
N GLN A 100 -1.19 -3.32 -26.03
CA GLN A 100 -2.42 -3.73 -26.75
C GLN A 100 -3.68 -3.57 -25.91
N HIS A 101 -3.59 -3.76 -24.61
CA HIS A 101 -4.74 -3.77 -23.71
C HIS A 101 -4.84 -2.54 -22.79
N ALA A 102 -3.99 -1.53 -22.98
CA ALA A 102 -4.01 -0.30 -22.20
C ALA A 102 -5.37 0.42 -22.26
N ALA A 103 -5.98 0.50 -23.45
CA ALA A 103 -7.31 1.08 -23.64
C ALA A 103 -8.42 0.25 -23.00
N ALA A 104 -8.23 -1.07 -22.86
CA ALA A 104 -9.13 -1.96 -22.14
C ALA A 104 -8.94 -1.90 -20.61
N GLY A 105 -8.08 -1.01 -20.13
CA GLY A 105 -7.85 -0.79 -18.70
C GLY A 105 -6.86 -1.75 -18.05
N LEU A 106 -5.91 -2.31 -18.84
CA LEU A 106 -4.79 -3.03 -18.25
C LEU A 106 -3.71 -2.06 -17.77
N ARG A 107 -3.18 -2.30 -16.58
CA ARG A 107 -1.97 -1.65 -16.04
C ARG A 107 -0.96 -2.71 -15.61
N VAL A 108 0.29 -2.50 -15.97
CA VAL A 108 1.41 -3.32 -15.51
C VAL A 108 2.34 -2.43 -14.71
N LEU A 109 2.76 -2.86 -13.54
CA LEU A 109 3.71 -2.17 -12.68
C LEU A 109 4.94 -3.07 -12.48
N GLY A 110 6.10 -2.60 -12.92
CA GLY A 110 7.36 -3.35 -12.90
C GLY A 110 8.24 -2.98 -11.71
N PHE A 111 8.42 -3.89 -10.78
CA PHE A 111 9.29 -3.72 -9.61
C PHE A 111 10.62 -4.44 -9.86
N SER A 112 11.70 -3.67 -10.05
CA SER A 112 13.04 -4.24 -10.17
C SER A 112 13.66 -4.50 -8.79
N LEU A 113 14.21 -5.69 -8.60
CA LEU A 113 14.96 -6.06 -7.39
C LEU A 113 16.43 -5.66 -7.45
N ASP A 114 16.84 -5.02 -8.52
CA ASP A 114 18.21 -4.52 -8.63
C ASP A 114 18.47 -3.44 -7.59
N SER A 115 19.70 -3.34 -7.15
CA SER A 115 20.18 -2.29 -6.25
C SER A 115 20.41 -0.97 -7.01
N ALA A 116 20.52 0.13 -6.29
CA ALA A 116 20.64 1.46 -6.88
C ALA A 116 21.89 1.64 -7.77
N ASP A 117 22.98 0.90 -7.53
CA ASP A 117 24.17 0.89 -8.38
C ASP A 117 23.91 0.30 -9.78
N LYS A 118 22.81 -0.46 -9.96
CA LYS A 118 22.36 -1.03 -11.23
C LYS A 118 21.31 -0.18 -11.96
N LEU A 119 21.06 1.04 -11.49
CA LEU A 119 20.03 1.89 -12.06
C LEU A 119 20.18 2.10 -13.58
N ARG A 120 21.41 2.19 -14.08
CA ARG A 120 21.67 2.35 -15.52
C ARG A 120 21.21 1.13 -16.32
N GLU A 121 21.54 -0.07 -15.85
CA GLU A 121 21.13 -1.34 -16.48
C GLU A 121 19.62 -1.52 -16.43
N VAL A 122 18.99 -1.19 -15.29
CA VAL A 122 17.52 -1.20 -15.15
C VAL A 122 16.88 -0.22 -16.15
N SER A 123 17.41 1.00 -16.25
CA SER A 123 16.90 2.02 -17.17
C SER A 123 17.03 1.58 -18.63
N GLN A 124 18.11 0.91 -19.00
CA GLN A 124 18.28 0.37 -20.38
C GLN A 124 17.21 -0.65 -20.72
N VAL A 125 16.88 -1.56 -19.81
CA VAL A 125 15.78 -2.52 -20.03
C VAL A 125 14.44 -1.79 -20.07
N ALA A 126 14.18 -0.88 -19.13
CA ALA A 126 12.93 -0.15 -19.00
C ALA A 126 12.58 0.68 -20.24
N GLN A 127 13.57 1.23 -20.96
CA GLN A 127 13.35 1.98 -22.21
C GLN A 127 12.62 1.19 -23.30
N SER A 128 12.73 -0.14 -23.28
CA SER A 128 12.03 -1.02 -24.24
C SER A 128 10.62 -1.43 -23.77
N LEU A 129 10.24 -1.09 -22.53
CA LEU A 129 8.99 -1.50 -21.94
C LEU A 129 7.93 -0.41 -22.07
N ARG A 130 6.68 -0.82 -22.27
CA ARG A 130 5.52 0.08 -22.41
C ARG A 130 4.68 0.11 -21.14
N PHE A 131 5.34 -0.05 -19.99
CA PHE A 131 4.74 0.09 -18.68
C PHE A 131 5.76 0.66 -17.70
N PRO A 132 5.31 1.33 -16.63
CA PRO A 132 6.19 1.95 -15.64
C PRO A 132 7.02 0.92 -14.88
N VAL A 133 8.27 1.29 -14.63
CA VAL A 133 9.25 0.50 -13.89
C VAL A 133 9.86 1.35 -12.80
N GLY A 134 10.16 0.74 -11.66
CA GLY A 134 10.90 1.36 -10.57
C GLY A 134 11.69 0.32 -9.76
N LEU A 135 12.61 0.79 -8.93
CA LEU A 135 13.33 -0.08 -8.01
C LEU A 135 12.40 -0.44 -6.84
N LEU A 136 12.37 -1.72 -6.46
CA LEU A 136 11.61 -2.17 -5.28
C LEU A 136 12.13 -1.49 -4.01
N ALA A 137 13.43 -1.18 -3.93
CA ALA A 137 14.03 -0.49 -2.80
C ALA A 137 13.44 0.92 -2.54
N ASN A 138 12.95 1.60 -3.59
CA ASN A 138 12.31 2.92 -3.51
C ASN A 138 10.77 2.83 -3.47
N SER A 139 10.24 1.64 -3.63
CA SER A 139 8.82 1.33 -3.77
C SER A 139 8.31 0.57 -2.55
N SER A 140 7.01 0.25 -2.50
CA SER A 140 6.41 -0.47 -1.37
C SER A 140 5.42 -1.53 -1.85
N ALA A 141 5.65 -2.78 -1.47
CA ALA A 141 4.75 -3.90 -1.72
C ALA A 141 4.76 -4.91 -0.56
N PRO A 142 4.58 -4.47 0.71
CA PRO A 142 4.85 -5.30 1.88
C PRO A 142 3.91 -6.51 1.97
N GLY A 143 2.67 -6.39 1.48
CA GLY A 143 1.66 -7.44 1.53
C GLY A 143 1.95 -8.64 0.61
N TYR A 144 2.89 -8.51 -0.31
CA TYR A 144 3.28 -9.58 -1.25
C TYR A 144 4.42 -10.46 -0.71
N GLY A 145 4.88 -10.18 0.51
CA GLY A 145 5.93 -10.92 1.18
C GLY A 145 7.34 -10.54 0.72
N ARG A 146 8.34 -11.24 1.27
CA ARG A 146 9.72 -11.07 0.82
C ARG A 146 9.87 -11.72 -0.56
N ILE A 147 10.32 -10.96 -1.54
CA ILE A 147 10.57 -11.46 -2.88
C ILE A 147 11.91 -12.22 -2.89
N TRP A 148 11.85 -13.55 -2.88
CA TRP A 148 13.00 -14.44 -2.79
C TRP A 148 13.24 -15.27 -4.05
N ARG A 149 12.28 -15.29 -4.98
CA ARG A 149 12.40 -15.94 -6.30
C ARG A 149 11.89 -15.02 -7.40
N LEU A 150 12.43 -15.15 -8.60
CA LEU A 150 12.05 -14.40 -9.79
C LEU A 150 11.91 -15.33 -11.01
N PRO A 151 11.03 -14.99 -11.97
CA PRO A 151 10.03 -13.94 -11.83
C PRO A 151 8.95 -14.32 -10.83
N VAL A 152 8.26 -13.34 -10.28
CA VAL A 152 7.01 -13.53 -9.56
C VAL A 152 6.03 -12.44 -9.96
N ASN A 153 4.79 -12.84 -10.21
CA ASN A 153 3.77 -11.99 -10.80
C ASN A 153 2.47 -12.12 -10.02
N PHE A 154 1.72 -11.03 -9.88
CA PHE A 154 0.42 -11.02 -9.23
C PHE A 154 -0.58 -10.29 -10.14
N THR A 155 -1.82 -10.77 -10.19
CA THR A 155 -2.88 -10.14 -10.97
C THR A 155 -4.02 -9.70 -10.06
N ILE A 156 -4.48 -8.46 -10.24
CA ILE A 156 -5.54 -7.84 -9.46
C ILE A 156 -6.66 -7.45 -10.42
N ASP A 157 -7.90 -7.76 -10.07
CA ASP A 157 -9.07 -7.42 -10.88
C ASP A 157 -9.49 -5.95 -10.71
N ARG A 158 -10.51 -5.52 -11.46
CA ARG A 158 -11.05 -4.16 -11.43
C ARG A 158 -11.63 -3.77 -10.06
N ALA A 159 -12.07 -4.74 -9.26
CA ALA A 159 -12.58 -4.54 -7.91
C ALA A 159 -11.46 -4.49 -6.86
N GLY A 160 -10.19 -4.56 -7.26
CA GLY A 160 -9.05 -4.58 -6.37
C GLY A 160 -8.81 -5.92 -5.68
N ARG A 161 -9.34 -7.04 -6.21
CA ARG A 161 -9.17 -8.37 -5.62
C ARG A 161 -8.02 -9.11 -6.29
N LEU A 162 -7.27 -9.86 -5.48
CA LEU A 162 -6.19 -10.72 -5.98
C LEU A 162 -6.75 -11.93 -6.73
N ILE A 163 -6.43 -12.05 -8.00
CA ILE A 163 -6.89 -13.14 -8.88
C ILE A 163 -5.80 -14.17 -9.14
N ASP A 164 -4.54 -13.74 -9.20
CA ASP A 164 -3.40 -14.63 -9.41
C ASP A 164 -2.33 -14.36 -8.36
N ASP A 165 -1.87 -15.44 -7.71
CA ASP A 165 -0.84 -15.42 -6.69
C ASP A 165 0.41 -16.15 -7.21
N GLY A 166 1.39 -15.38 -7.65
CA GLY A 166 2.63 -15.89 -8.23
C GLY A 166 3.42 -16.81 -7.31
N TRP A 167 3.20 -16.77 -5.98
CA TRP A 167 3.85 -17.71 -5.07
C TRP A 167 3.34 -19.13 -5.20
N LYS A 168 2.08 -19.29 -5.58
CA LYS A 168 1.42 -20.60 -5.75
C LYS A 168 1.68 -21.21 -7.12
N ASP A 169 2.12 -20.41 -8.10
CA ASP A 169 2.42 -20.92 -9.43
C ASP A 169 3.82 -21.57 -9.49
N LYS A 170 3.85 -22.82 -10.00
CA LYS A 170 5.12 -23.53 -10.25
C LYS A 170 5.87 -22.97 -11.47
N LYS A 171 5.16 -22.32 -12.39
CA LYS A 171 5.70 -21.70 -13.62
C LYS A 171 5.21 -20.24 -13.70
N PRO A 172 5.75 -19.36 -12.87
CA PRO A 172 5.24 -17.98 -12.73
C PRO A 172 5.53 -17.09 -13.95
N THR A 173 6.34 -17.55 -14.91
CA THR A 173 6.67 -16.80 -16.12
C THR A 173 5.43 -16.56 -16.98
N TRP A 174 5.29 -15.36 -17.49
CA TRP A 174 4.24 -15.04 -18.44
C TRP A 174 4.50 -15.73 -19.79
N THR A 175 3.45 -16.37 -20.28
CA THR A 175 3.33 -16.89 -21.66
C THR A 175 2.03 -16.33 -22.25
N THR A 176 1.89 -16.41 -23.56
CA THR A 176 0.63 -15.99 -24.24
C THR A 176 -0.57 -16.73 -23.64
N GLU A 177 -0.45 -18.06 -23.48
CA GLU A 177 -1.54 -18.91 -22.95
C GLU A 177 -1.89 -18.54 -21.51
N ARG A 178 -0.90 -18.12 -20.70
CA ARG A 178 -1.15 -17.69 -19.31
C ARG A 178 -1.86 -16.34 -19.28
N LEU A 179 -1.44 -15.37 -20.11
CA LEU A 179 -2.11 -14.08 -20.24
C LEU A 179 -3.56 -14.25 -20.70
N GLU A 180 -3.80 -15.07 -21.73
CA GLU A 180 -5.13 -15.40 -22.25
C GLU A 180 -6.03 -16.04 -21.16
N ARG A 181 -5.49 -16.94 -20.37
CA ARG A 181 -6.24 -17.65 -19.35
C ARG A 181 -6.58 -16.78 -18.14
N ILE A 182 -5.65 -15.92 -17.70
CA ILE A 182 -5.78 -15.18 -16.44
C ILE A 182 -6.28 -13.76 -16.67
N VAL A 183 -5.71 -13.05 -17.64
CA VAL A 183 -5.90 -11.61 -17.79
C VAL A 183 -7.00 -11.27 -18.78
N SER A 184 -7.06 -11.94 -19.95
CA SER A 184 -8.07 -11.66 -20.97
C SER A 184 -9.51 -11.70 -20.46
N PRO A 185 -9.94 -12.68 -19.62
CA PRO A 185 -11.29 -12.70 -19.08
C PRO A 185 -11.61 -11.50 -18.20
N LEU A 186 -10.63 -10.98 -17.47
CA LEU A 186 -10.78 -9.80 -16.60
C LEU A 186 -10.94 -8.51 -17.41
N LEU A 187 -10.34 -8.47 -18.60
CA LEU A 187 -10.45 -7.33 -19.52
C LEU A 187 -11.77 -7.33 -20.28
N ALA A 188 -12.28 -8.53 -20.64
CA ALA A 188 -13.55 -8.67 -21.36
C ALA A 188 -14.77 -8.40 -20.46
N GLY A 189 -14.67 -8.59 -19.16
CA GLY A 189 -15.75 -8.42 -18.18
C GLY A 189 -16.05 -6.99 -17.78
N SER A 190 -15.83 -5.99 -18.62
CA SER A 190 -16.20 -4.59 -18.38
C SER A 190 -17.69 -4.39 -18.69
N SER A 191 -18.54 -4.68 -17.71
CA SER A 191 -19.95 -4.27 -17.70
C SER A 191 -20.24 -3.59 -16.39
#